data_c492b84d3d804446fe084ecba51416d8
#
_entry.id   c492b84d3d804446fe084ecba51416d8
#
_cell.length_a   1.000
_cell.length_b   1.000
_cell.length_c   1.000
_cell.angle_alpha   90.00
_cell.angle_beta   90.00
_cell.angle_gamma   90.00
#
_symmetry.space_group_name_H-M   'P 1'
#
loop_
_entity.id
_entity.type
_entity.pdbx_description
1 polymer ?
#
loop_
_entity_poly.entity_id
_entity_poly.type
_entity_poly.pdbx_seq_one_letter_code
_entity_poly.pdbx_strand_id
1 'polypeptide(L)'
;MIVGLGNPGRTYEDTRHNAGFMVLDRLAARWGAVFKADRQRKCEVAAGPGVLLVKPSTFMNESGLCVGPMMRFFKLDPRSVFVIHDEVDFPLGVIKLREKGSAGGHNGIKSLIAHMGTQEFPRLRFGIGQPRGKGEMIGHVLGKFRPEERELLDVTLGKAEDAVLYTICLLYTSPSPRDS
;
A
#
# COMPACT_ATOMS: atom_id res chain seq x y z
N MET A 1 8.51 -5.11 6.04
CA MET A 1 7.10 -4.77 6.31
C MET A 1 6.47 -4.21 5.05
N ILE A 2 5.35 -4.78 4.63
CA ILE A 2 4.61 -4.33 3.45
C ILE A 2 3.31 -3.72 3.92
N VAL A 3 3.08 -2.45 3.57
CA VAL A 3 1.93 -1.68 4.01
C VAL A 3 1.02 -1.39 2.83
N GLY A 4 -0.25 -1.77 2.92
CA GLY A 4 -1.26 -1.34 1.97
C GLY A 4 -2.09 -0.23 2.58
N LEU A 5 -2.30 0.86 1.84
CA LEU A 5 -3.10 1.97 2.31
C LEU A 5 -4.56 1.83 1.86
N GLY A 6 -5.47 2.22 2.73
CA GLY A 6 -6.90 2.20 2.49
C GLY A 6 -7.66 2.75 3.70
N ASN A 7 -8.96 2.80 3.59
CA ASN A 7 -9.87 3.14 4.68
C ASN A 7 -10.52 1.86 5.22
N PRO A 8 -10.69 1.76 6.56
CA PRO A 8 -11.31 0.58 7.17
C PRO A 8 -12.82 0.55 6.94
N GLY A 9 -13.37 -0.65 6.99
CA GLY A 9 -14.81 -0.89 6.97
C GLY A 9 -15.37 -1.23 5.59
N ARG A 10 -16.55 -1.85 5.60
CA ARG A 10 -17.21 -2.35 4.39
C ARG A 10 -17.59 -1.26 3.40
N THR A 11 -17.85 -0.04 3.88
CA THR A 11 -18.19 1.09 3.05
C THR A 11 -17.10 1.41 2.02
N TYR A 12 -15.84 1.17 2.38
CA TYR A 12 -14.68 1.56 1.57
C TYR A 12 -13.97 0.40 0.86
N GLU A 13 -14.34 -0.86 1.16
CA GLU A 13 -13.53 -2.02 0.72
C GLU A 13 -13.37 -2.16 -0.79
N ASP A 14 -14.35 -1.68 -1.59
CA ASP A 14 -14.30 -1.76 -3.05
C ASP A 14 -13.96 -0.44 -3.71
N THR A 15 -13.53 0.55 -2.94
CA THR A 15 -13.21 1.87 -3.49
C THR A 15 -11.81 1.90 -4.09
N ARG A 16 -11.58 2.86 -5.01
CA ARG A 16 -10.28 3.07 -5.65
C ARG A 16 -9.19 3.38 -4.62
N HIS A 17 -9.56 4.11 -3.56
CA HIS A 17 -8.62 4.48 -2.50
C HIS A 17 -8.10 3.25 -1.71
N ASN A 18 -8.80 2.13 -1.79
CA ASN A 18 -8.41 0.88 -1.13
C ASN A 18 -7.61 -0.08 -2.03
N ALA A 19 -7.09 0.40 -3.16
CA ALA A 19 -6.27 -0.43 -4.04
C ALA A 19 -5.09 -1.08 -3.28
N GLY A 20 -4.47 -0.37 -2.36
CA GLY A 20 -3.41 -0.92 -1.52
C GLY A 20 -3.87 -2.11 -0.68
N PHE A 21 -5.04 -2.02 -0.07
CA PHE A 21 -5.63 -3.14 0.67
C PHE A 21 -5.91 -4.33 -0.24
N MET A 22 -6.39 -4.07 -1.46
CA MET A 22 -6.71 -5.13 -2.42
C MET A 22 -5.46 -5.93 -2.81
N VAL A 23 -4.33 -5.26 -3.01
CA VAL A 23 -3.05 -5.94 -3.31
C VAL A 23 -2.63 -6.80 -2.14
N LEU A 24 -2.74 -6.32 -0.91
CA LEU A 24 -2.40 -7.09 0.27
C LEU A 24 -3.31 -8.30 0.46
N ASP A 25 -4.59 -8.17 0.13
CA ASP A 25 -5.51 -9.31 0.17
C ASP A 25 -5.09 -10.42 -0.80
N ARG A 26 -4.62 -10.06 -1.99
CA ARG A 26 -4.10 -11.00 -2.99
C ARG A 26 -2.86 -11.71 -2.47
N LEU A 27 -1.93 -10.98 -1.86
CA LEU A 27 -0.71 -11.55 -1.29
C LEU A 27 -1.04 -12.50 -0.14
N ALA A 28 -1.92 -12.10 0.76
CA ALA A 28 -2.34 -12.92 1.89
C ALA A 28 -2.99 -14.23 1.40
N ALA A 29 -3.88 -14.14 0.40
CA ALA A 29 -4.52 -15.33 -0.18
C ALA A 29 -3.50 -16.28 -0.80
N ARG A 30 -2.49 -15.75 -1.50
CA ARG A 30 -1.41 -16.54 -2.08
C ARG A 30 -0.66 -17.35 -1.03
N TRP A 31 -0.43 -16.76 0.14
CA TRP A 31 0.34 -17.39 1.23
C TRP A 31 -0.52 -18.14 2.25
N GLY A 32 -1.83 -18.19 2.05
CA GLY A 32 -2.75 -18.76 3.04
C GLY A 32 -2.72 -18.01 4.36
N ALA A 33 -2.32 -16.74 4.34
CA ALA A 33 -2.27 -15.89 5.52
C ALA A 33 -3.61 -15.21 5.76
N VAL A 34 -3.93 -14.97 7.03
CA VAL A 34 -5.19 -14.35 7.44
C VAL A 34 -4.88 -13.08 8.22
N PHE A 35 -5.54 -11.98 7.84
CA PHE A 35 -5.43 -10.73 8.58
C PHE A 35 -6.11 -10.84 9.93
N LYS A 36 -5.41 -10.41 10.99
CA LYS A 36 -5.89 -10.35 12.36
C LYS A 36 -5.79 -8.92 12.88
N ALA A 37 -6.83 -8.47 13.56
CA ALA A 37 -6.84 -7.14 14.14
C ALA A 37 -5.81 -7.02 15.26
N ASP A 38 -5.05 -5.94 15.24
CA ASP A 38 -4.18 -5.50 16.31
C ASP A 38 -4.64 -4.10 16.71
N ARG A 39 -5.57 -4.04 17.66
CA ARG A 39 -6.22 -2.78 18.06
C ARG A 39 -5.27 -1.81 18.72
N GLN A 40 -4.29 -2.32 19.46
CA GLN A 40 -3.30 -1.49 20.13
C GLN A 40 -2.43 -0.74 19.12
N ARG A 41 -2.05 -1.41 18.03
CA ARG A 41 -1.25 -0.83 16.95
C ARG A 41 -2.08 -0.20 15.84
N LYS A 42 -3.40 -0.23 15.95
CA LYS A 42 -4.34 0.39 14.98
C LYS A 42 -4.16 -0.17 13.57
N CYS A 43 -4.06 -1.48 13.46
CA CYS A 43 -3.87 -2.15 12.17
C CYS A 43 -4.48 -3.55 12.14
N GLU A 44 -4.54 -4.12 10.95
CA GLU A 44 -4.70 -5.55 10.72
C GLU A 44 -3.39 -6.07 10.15
N VAL A 45 -2.95 -7.22 10.63
CA VAL A 45 -1.68 -7.83 10.24
C VAL A 45 -1.86 -9.25 9.76
N ALA A 46 -1.08 -9.64 8.75
CA ALA A 46 -0.98 -11.00 8.29
C ALA A 46 0.50 -11.36 8.09
N ALA A 47 0.90 -12.55 8.53
CA ALA A 47 2.27 -13.01 8.42
C ALA A 47 2.46 -13.83 7.13
N GLY A 48 3.30 -13.35 6.25
CA GLY A 48 3.78 -14.10 5.09
C GLY A 48 5.18 -14.67 5.34
N PRO A 49 5.78 -15.33 4.32
CA PRO A 49 7.12 -15.92 4.47
C PRO A 49 8.19 -14.81 4.58
N GLY A 50 8.64 -14.58 5.80
CA GLY A 50 9.67 -13.56 6.09
C GLY A 50 9.20 -12.13 5.98
N VAL A 51 7.91 -11.87 5.82
CA VAL A 51 7.35 -10.53 5.69
C VAL A 51 6.10 -10.37 6.54
N LEU A 52 5.83 -9.14 6.94
CA LEU A 52 4.61 -8.78 7.64
C LEU A 52 3.78 -7.88 6.71
N LEU A 53 2.53 -8.27 6.48
CA LEU A 53 1.55 -7.46 5.75
C LEU A 53 0.76 -6.63 6.76
N VAL A 54 0.64 -5.33 6.50
CA VAL A 54 0.00 -4.38 7.42
C VAL A 54 -1.03 -3.54 6.67
N LYS A 55 -2.25 -3.56 7.18
CA LYS A 55 -3.31 -2.64 6.77
C LYS A 55 -3.61 -1.71 7.93
N PRO A 56 -3.31 -0.40 7.85
CA PRO A 56 -3.75 0.53 8.88
C PRO A 56 -5.28 0.46 9.06
N SER A 57 -5.74 0.43 10.32
CA SER A 57 -7.18 0.45 10.65
C SER A 57 -7.67 1.86 10.93
N THR A 58 -6.86 2.86 10.66
CA THR A 58 -7.18 4.27 10.71
C THR A 58 -7.78 4.73 9.38
N PHE A 59 -8.45 5.87 9.37
CA PHE A 59 -8.76 6.52 8.10
C PHE A 59 -7.47 6.89 7.37
N MET A 60 -7.57 7.04 6.05
CA MET A 60 -6.42 7.24 5.16
C MET A 60 -5.46 8.33 5.65
N ASN A 61 -6.00 9.48 6.04
CA ASN A 61 -5.19 10.64 6.49
C ASN A 61 -4.47 10.41 7.83
N GLU A 62 -4.75 9.31 8.52
CA GLU A 62 -4.13 8.95 9.79
C GLU A 62 -3.30 7.66 9.70
N SER A 63 -2.99 7.19 8.49
CA SER A 63 -2.23 5.95 8.27
C SER A 63 -0.90 5.92 9.01
N GLY A 64 -0.26 7.07 9.18
CA GLY A 64 1.01 7.19 9.89
C GLY A 64 0.93 6.85 11.38
N LEU A 65 -0.25 6.98 12.00
CA LEU A 65 -0.46 6.59 13.40
C LEU A 65 -0.25 5.08 13.63
N CYS A 66 -0.44 4.28 12.58
CA CYS A 66 -0.14 2.85 12.62
C CYS A 66 1.32 2.59 12.22
N VAL A 67 1.73 3.08 11.04
CA VAL A 67 3.00 2.71 10.41
C VAL A 67 4.20 3.27 11.16
N GLY A 68 4.15 4.53 11.62
CA GLY A 68 5.25 5.16 12.34
C GLY A 68 5.67 4.38 13.59
N PRO A 69 4.72 4.14 14.53
CA PRO A 69 5.02 3.35 15.71
C PRO A 69 5.49 1.91 15.41
N MET A 70 4.90 1.25 14.41
CA MET A 70 5.31 -0.11 14.03
C MET A 70 6.74 -0.14 13.49
N MET A 71 7.10 0.82 12.65
CA MET A 71 8.46 0.95 12.14
C MET A 71 9.47 1.08 13.29
N ARG A 72 9.17 1.92 14.27
CA ARG A 72 10.04 2.11 15.44
C ARG A 72 10.07 0.89 16.34
N PHE A 73 8.92 0.25 16.57
CA PHE A 73 8.84 -0.95 17.41
C PHE A 73 9.69 -2.09 16.85
N PHE A 74 9.61 -2.35 15.55
CA PHE A 74 10.40 -3.39 14.89
C PHE A 74 11.81 -2.92 14.52
N LYS A 75 12.18 -1.68 14.84
CA LYS A 75 13.49 -1.07 14.53
C LYS A 75 13.83 -1.18 13.05
N LEU A 76 12.85 -0.92 12.19
CA LEU A 76 13.02 -0.99 10.76
C LEU A 76 13.58 0.32 10.20
N ASP A 77 14.51 0.20 9.26
CA ASP A 77 14.88 1.32 8.41
C ASP A 77 13.66 1.69 7.53
N PRO A 78 13.38 2.97 7.30
CA PRO A 78 12.28 3.37 6.39
C PRO A 78 12.35 2.71 5.02
N ARG A 79 13.53 2.41 4.51
CA ARG A 79 13.72 1.72 3.22
C ARG A 79 13.25 0.26 3.26
N SER A 80 13.03 -0.30 4.44
CA SER A 80 12.47 -1.64 4.63
C SER A 80 10.95 -1.64 4.80
N VAL A 81 10.31 -0.47 4.68
CA VAL A 81 8.86 -0.31 4.73
C VAL A 81 8.38 -0.05 3.29
N PHE A 82 7.78 -1.07 2.69
CA PHE A 82 7.28 -0.99 1.31
C PHE A 82 5.79 -0.67 1.32
N VAL A 83 5.40 0.43 0.71
CA VAL A 83 4.03 0.98 0.77
C VAL A 83 3.34 0.85 -0.58
N ILE A 84 2.11 0.34 -0.58
CA ILE A 84 1.29 0.21 -1.79
C ILE A 84 0.10 1.15 -1.65
N HIS A 85 -0.08 2.03 -2.62
CA HIS A 85 -1.15 3.03 -2.59
C HIS A 85 -1.71 3.33 -3.99
N ASP A 86 -2.92 3.87 -4.01
CA ASP A 86 -3.56 4.36 -5.24
C ASP A 86 -2.88 5.62 -5.78
N GLU A 87 -2.86 5.77 -7.10
CA GLU A 87 -2.25 6.90 -7.78
C GLU A 87 -3.15 7.41 -8.91
N VAL A 88 -3.56 8.66 -8.81
CA VAL A 88 -4.45 9.28 -9.80
C VAL A 88 -3.74 9.70 -11.08
N ASP A 89 -2.42 9.87 -11.04
CA ASP A 89 -1.65 10.33 -12.20
C ASP A 89 -1.46 9.25 -13.27
N PHE A 90 -1.78 8.00 -12.94
CA PHE A 90 -1.67 6.88 -13.89
C PHE A 90 -3.05 6.26 -14.13
N PRO A 91 -3.34 5.84 -15.37
CA PRO A 91 -4.55 5.08 -15.64
C PRO A 91 -4.52 3.71 -14.99
N LEU A 92 -5.71 3.12 -14.79
CA LEU A 92 -5.80 1.73 -14.36
C LEU A 92 -5.06 0.85 -15.39
N GLY A 93 -4.30 -0.12 -14.90
CA GLY A 93 -3.43 -0.96 -15.72
C GLY A 93 -1.95 -0.60 -15.59
N VAL A 94 -1.63 0.60 -15.14
CA VAL A 94 -0.26 1.08 -14.96
C VAL A 94 0.10 1.04 -13.49
N ILE A 95 1.23 0.42 -13.17
CA ILE A 95 1.84 0.46 -11.85
C ILE A 95 3.27 0.96 -12.00
N LYS A 96 3.77 1.68 -11.01
CA LYS A 96 5.17 2.14 -10.99
C LYS A 96 5.76 2.03 -9.60
N LEU A 97 7.01 1.60 -9.55
CA LEU A 97 7.81 1.58 -8.33
C LEU A 97 8.55 2.90 -8.19
N ARG A 98 8.68 3.37 -6.94
CA ARG A 98 9.41 4.58 -6.61
C ARG A 98 10.12 4.38 -5.27
N GLU A 99 11.42 4.67 -5.22
CA GLU A 99 12.21 4.46 -4.00
C GLU A 99 11.99 5.55 -2.95
N LYS A 100 11.63 6.75 -3.37
CA LYS A 100 11.45 7.91 -2.49
C LYS A 100 10.65 9.00 -3.20
N GLY A 101 10.12 9.92 -2.45
CA GLY A 101 9.50 11.12 -3.01
C GLY A 101 8.38 11.69 -2.16
N SER A 102 7.85 12.83 -2.62
CA SER A 102 6.78 13.56 -1.96
C SER A 102 5.45 12.79 -1.99
N ALA A 103 4.48 13.29 -1.24
CA ALA A 103 3.15 12.68 -1.17
C ALA A 103 2.32 12.86 -2.45
N GLY A 104 2.63 13.86 -3.28
CA GLY A 104 1.89 14.12 -4.51
C GLY A 104 0.39 14.36 -4.29
N GLY A 105 0.00 14.90 -3.13
CA GLY A 105 -1.39 15.12 -2.78
C GLY A 105 -2.09 13.92 -2.13
N HIS A 106 -1.43 12.77 -2.01
CA HIS A 106 -2.02 11.58 -1.37
C HIS A 106 -1.97 11.71 0.15
N ASN A 107 -3.13 11.77 0.80
CA ASN A 107 -3.22 12.03 2.25
C ASN A 107 -2.62 10.93 3.10
N GLY A 108 -2.71 9.68 2.67
CA GLY A 108 -2.09 8.56 3.37
C GLY A 108 -0.57 8.64 3.35
N ILE A 109 0.01 8.92 2.19
CA ILE A 109 1.46 9.11 2.05
C ILE A 109 1.93 10.32 2.86
N LYS A 110 1.15 11.41 2.84
CA LYS A 110 1.46 12.60 3.66
C LYS A 110 1.55 12.24 5.15
N SER A 111 0.60 11.44 5.64
CA SER A 111 0.60 10.97 7.02
C SER A 111 1.81 10.08 7.33
N LEU A 112 2.17 9.17 6.41
CA LEU A 112 3.36 8.33 6.57
C LEU A 112 4.63 9.17 6.66
N ILE A 113 4.80 10.15 5.78
CA ILE A 113 5.97 11.05 5.79
C ILE A 113 6.07 11.77 7.14
N ALA A 114 4.95 12.29 7.64
CA ALA A 114 4.92 13.00 8.91
C ALA A 114 5.33 12.10 10.09
N HIS A 115 4.82 10.87 10.13
CA HIS A 115 5.04 9.96 11.27
C HIS A 115 6.32 9.13 11.16
N MET A 116 6.78 8.84 9.95
CA MET A 116 8.06 8.16 9.72
C MET A 116 9.24 9.14 9.76
N GLY A 117 8.97 10.42 9.54
CA GLY A 117 10.00 11.46 9.57
C GLY A 117 10.86 11.54 8.31
N THR A 118 10.44 10.92 7.22
CA THR A 118 11.21 10.88 5.97
C THR A 118 10.31 10.59 4.77
N GLN A 119 10.78 10.99 3.59
CA GLN A 119 10.20 10.60 2.30
C GLN A 119 10.91 9.39 1.68
N GLU A 120 11.96 8.89 2.32
CA GLU A 120 12.84 7.85 1.77
C GLU A 120 12.34 6.46 2.15
N PHE A 121 11.17 6.09 1.63
CA PHE A 121 10.66 4.73 1.69
C PHE A 121 10.12 4.32 0.32
N PRO A 122 10.31 3.05 -0.07
CA PRO A 122 9.84 2.56 -1.36
C PRO A 122 8.34 2.45 -1.40
N ARG A 123 7.75 2.69 -2.56
CA ARG A 123 6.32 2.57 -2.77
C ARG A 123 6.00 2.02 -4.15
N LEU A 124 4.90 1.29 -4.21
CA LEU A 124 4.26 0.89 -5.44
C LEU A 124 3.05 1.80 -5.65
N ARG A 125 3.06 2.51 -6.77
CA ARG A 125 2.00 3.45 -7.17
C ARG A 125 1.05 2.72 -8.10
N PHE A 126 -0.16 2.47 -7.63
CA PHE A 126 -1.18 1.71 -8.35
C PHE A 126 -2.12 2.67 -9.06
N GLY A 127 -2.07 2.72 -10.39
CA GLY A 127 -2.89 3.64 -11.19
C GLY A 127 -4.37 3.37 -11.05
N ILE A 128 -5.14 4.42 -10.79
CA ILE A 128 -6.61 4.37 -10.68
C ILE A 128 -7.29 5.36 -11.63
N GLY A 129 -6.52 6.13 -12.39
CA GLY A 129 -7.02 7.15 -13.29
C GLY A 129 -7.35 8.46 -12.59
N GLN A 130 -7.56 9.49 -13.41
CA GLN A 130 -7.89 10.82 -12.91
C GLN A 130 -9.40 11.02 -12.82
N PRO A 131 -9.86 11.89 -11.90
CA PRO A 131 -11.27 12.28 -11.88
C PRO A 131 -11.65 13.03 -13.16
N ARG A 132 -12.95 12.99 -13.51
CA ARG A 132 -13.46 13.61 -14.74
C ARG A 132 -13.43 15.14 -14.72
N GLY A 133 -13.41 15.77 -13.55
CA GLY A 133 -13.46 17.23 -13.43
C GLY A 133 -12.79 17.75 -12.18
N LYS A 134 -12.57 19.07 -12.14
CA LYS A 134 -12.03 19.75 -10.98
C LYS A 134 -13.02 19.63 -9.81
N GLY A 135 -12.49 19.34 -8.61
CA GLY A 135 -13.32 19.16 -7.42
C GLY A 135 -13.92 17.77 -7.25
N GLU A 136 -13.68 16.84 -8.19
CA GLU A 136 -14.22 15.47 -8.13
C GLU A 136 -13.22 14.46 -7.57
N MET A 137 -12.07 14.90 -7.05
CA MET A 137 -11.02 14.03 -6.56
C MET A 137 -11.51 13.10 -5.44
N ILE A 138 -12.18 13.66 -4.43
CA ILE A 138 -12.71 12.89 -3.30
C ILE A 138 -13.70 11.84 -3.77
N GLY A 139 -14.65 12.23 -4.62
CA GLY A 139 -15.63 11.31 -5.18
C GLY A 139 -15.00 10.22 -6.03
N HIS A 140 -13.94 10.54 -6.75
CA HIS A 140 -13.21 9.56 -7.58
C HIS A 140 -12.50 8.52 -6.73
N VAL A 141 -11.69 8.94 -5.75
CA VAL A 141 -10.93 8.00 -4.92
C VAL A 141 -11.83 7.18 -3.99
N LEU A 142 -12.91 7.76 -3.49
CA LEU A 142 -13.89 7.08 -2.64
C LEU A 142 -14.98 6.36 -3.47
N GLY A 143 -14.95 6.50 -4.79
CA GLY A 143 -15.83 5.77 -5.68
C GLY A 143 -15.35 4.34 -5.92
N LYS A 144 -16.29 3.47 -6.25
CA LYS A 144 -15.98 2.07 -6.59
C LYS A 144 -15.45 1.97 -8.01
N PHE A 145 -14.64 0.96 -8.26
CA PHE A 145 -14.29 0.60 -9.63
C PHE A 145 -15.58 0.22 -10.38
N ARG A 146 -15.69 0.71 -11.63
CA ARG A 146 -16.85 0.42 -12.46
C ARG A 146 -16.85 -1.05 -12.92
N PRO A 147 -18.02 -1.64 -13.21
CA PRO A 147 -18.09 -3.02 -13.68
C PRO A 147 -17.19 -3.29 -14.90
N GLU A 148 -17.10 -2.35 -15.84
CA GLU A 148 -16.25 -2.46 -17.03
C GLU A 148 -14.74 -2.37 -16.71
N GLU A 149 -14.37 -1.90 -15.54
CA GLU A 149 -12.98 -1.84 -15.10
C GLU A 149 -12.52 -3.11 -14.36
N ARG A 150 -13.43 -4.01 -14.00
CA ARG A 150 -13.12 -5.16 -13.12
C ARG A 150 -12.11 -6.12 -13.71
N GLU A 151 -12.18 -6.39 -15.00
CA GLU A 151 -11.22 -7.28 -15.68
C GLU A 151 -9.82 -6.67 -15.65
N LEU A 152 -9.70 -5.40 -16.01
CA LEU A 152 -8.42 -4.69 -15.98
C LEU A 152 -7.91 -4.51 -14.54
N LEU A 153 -8.80 -4.28 -13.58
CA LEU A 153 -8.44 -4.22 -12.17
C LEU A 153 -7.81 -5.55 -11.72
N ASP A 154 -8.42 -6.68 -12.08
CA ASP A 154 -7.91 -7.99 -11.70
C ASP A 154 -6.52 -8.25 -12.29
N VAL A 155 -6.32 -7.91 -13.56
CA VAL A 155 -5.01 -7.99 -14.24
C VAL A 155 -3.98 -7.09 -13.54
N THR A 156 -4.37 -5.88 -13.20
CA THR A 156 -3.47 -4.91 -12.54
C THR A 156 -3.09 -5.35 -11.13
N LEU A 157 -4.05 -5.92 -10.38
CA LEU A 157 -3.78 -6.50 -9.07
C LEU A 157 -2.75 -7.65 -9.18
N GLY A 158 -2.87 -8.48 -10.21
CA GLY A 158 -1.88 -9.52 -10.48
C GLY A 158 -0.50 -8.98 -10.78
N LYS A 159 -0.40 -7.91 -11.58
CA LYS A 159 0.86 -7.23 -11.84
C LYS A 159 1.49 -6.66 -10.57
N ALA A 160 0.68 -6.04 -9.73
CA ALA A 160 1.14 -5.47 -8.46
C ALA A 160 1.64 -6.55 -7.51
N GLU A 161 0.91 -7.66 -7.42
CA GLU A 161 1.30 -8.84 -6.65
C GLU A 161 2.67 -9.36 -7.10
N ASP A 162 2.85 -9.55 -8.41
CA ASP A 162 4.14 -9.99 -8.98
C ASP A 162 5.26 -9.01 -8.71
N ALA A 163 5.01 -7.70 -8.80
CA ALA A 163 6.00 -6.67 -8.53
C ALA A 163 6.44 -6.69 -7.06
N VAL A 164 5.52 -6.91 -6.13
CA VAL A 164 5.83 -7.02 -4.70
C VAL A 164 6.68 -8.27 -4.45
N LEU A 165 6.29 -9.41 -5.02
CA LEU A 165 7.04 -10.68 -4.88
C LEU A 165 8.47 -10.54 -5.44
N TYR A 166 8.62 -9.90 -6.59
CA TYR A 166 9.93 -9.64 -7.19
C TYR A 166 10.79 -8.76 -6.28
N THR A 167 10.22 -7.70 -5.73
CA THR A 167 10.90 -6.79 -4.81
C THR A 167 11.38 -7.51 -3.55
N ILE A 168 10.53 -8.37 -2.98
CA ILE A 168 10.90 -9.21 -1.83
C ILE A 168 12.07 -10.14 -2.18
N CYS A 169 12.02 -10.80 -3.33
CA CYS A 169 13.09 -11.68 -3.79
C CYS A 169 14.42 -10.95 -3.93
N LEU A 170 14.41 -9.72 -4.48
CA LEU A 170 15.62 -8.93 -4.62
C LEU A 170 16.23 -8.57 -3.25
N LEU A 171 15.40 -8.23 -2.27
CA LEU A 171 15.85 -7.90 -0.93
C LEU A 171 16.50 -9.09 -0.24
N TYR A 172 16.03 -10.31 -0.50
CA TYR A 172 16.57 -11.52 0.10
C TYR A 172 17.79 -12.09 -0.62
N THR A 173 17.93 -11.81 -1.92
CA THR A 173 19.02 -12.37 -2.75
C THR A 173 20.16 -11.40 -2.93
N SER A 174 19.98 -10.12 -2.63
CA SER A 174 21.06 -9.15 -2.68
C SER A 174 22.07 -9.44 -1.57
N PRO A 175 23.37 -9.63 -1.88
CA PRO A 175 24.35 -9.79 -0.83
C PRO A 175 24.36 -8.57 0.08
N SER A 176 24.38 -8.83 1.39
CA SER A 176 24.55 -7.77 2.38
C SER A 176 25.88 -7.07 2.12
N PRO A 177 25.98 -5.73 2.28
CA PRO A 177 27.28 -5.04 2.20
C PRO A 177 28.33 -5.61 3.12
N ARG A 178 27.95 -6.42 4.13
CA ARG A 178 28.86 -7.10 5.06
C ARG A 178 29.43 -8.40 4.50
N ASP A 179 28.83 -8.95 3.44
CA ASP A 179 29.20 -10.21 2.83
C ASP A 179 30.10 -10.03 1.61
N SER A 180 30.42 -8.79 1.29
CA SER A 180 31.31 -8.43 0.17
C SER A 180 32.73 -8.17 0.65
#